data_2d54752fa3449b9a37d13c05eb66d9b1
#
_entry.id   2d54752fa3449b9a37d13c05eb66d9b1
#
_cell.length_a   1.000
_cell.length_b   1.000
_cell.length_c   1.000
_cell.angle_alpha   90.00
_cell.angle_beta   90.00
_cell.angle_gamma   90.00
#
_symmetry.space_group_name_H-M   'P 1'
#
loop_
_entity.id
_entity.type
_entity.pdbx_description
1 polymer ?
#
loop_
_entity_poly.entity_id
_entity_poly.type
_entity_poly.pdbx_seq_one_letter_code
_entity_poly.pdbx_strand_id
1 'polypeptide(L)'
;MELTLKSLHDDRDAFLAAGYHLPEFDYDTVHKNTVEHPHWIHFGAGNIFRAFQANVAQNLLNSGVLDTGLIAAEGYDYEIIEKSYRPHDNLSILATLKADNTVEKTIVGSIMESLILDSKNEAEYARLREIFKNPSLQMASFTITEKGYATANAKGEFFPAVAADFEKGPEAPESYLGKVVSLLYTRYTHGALPIAMVSMDNCSHNGDKLYAAVNAFAKAWTDNGLVEAGFLGYVNDQTKVTFPWSMIDKITPRPDAKVEAMLAEDHIGRSGCRSYFQKHLYRSLCQCRKNAEYLVIEDAFSER
;
A
#
# COMPACT_ATOMS: atom_id res chain seq x y z
N MET A 1 17.40 5.17 -20.85
CA MET A 1 17.31 4.91 -19.39
C MET A 1 16.15 3.94 -19.15
N GLU A 2 16.28 3.06 -18.20
CA GLU A 2 15.20 2.17 -17.73
C GLU A 2 14.79 2.58 -16.32
N LEU A 3 13.54 2.35 -15.93
CA LEU A 3 13.11 2.60 -14.57
C LEU A 3 13.45 1.37 -13.70
N THR A 4 14.72 1.27 -13.32
CA THR A 4 15.26 0.20 -12.46
C THR A 4 16.32 0.77 -11.54
N LEU A 5 16.58 0.12 -10.41
CA LEU A 5 17.64 0.50 -9.47
C LEU A 5 19.01 0.53 -10.15
N LYS A 6 19.27 -0.46 -11.02
CA LYS A 6 20.51 -0.51 -11.80
C LYS A 6 20.68 0.73 -12.67
N SER A 7 19.65 1.12 -13.41
CA SER A 7 19.72 2.30 -14.28
C SER A 7 19.77 3.60 -13.48
N LEU A 8 19.11 3.69 -12.32
CA LEU A 8 19.23 4.84 -11.42
C LEU A 8 20.67 5.03 -10.90
N HIS A 9 21.42 3.93 -10.75
CA HIS A 9 22.82 3.98 -10.39
C HIS A 9 23.71 4.34 -11.60
N ASP A 10 23.56 3.59 -12.70
CA ASP A 10 24.47 3.67 -13.85
C ASP A 10 24.23 4.94 -14.70
N ASP A 11 22.99 5.40 -14.82
CA ASP A 11 22.57 6.54 -15.64
C ASP A 11 22.13 7.75 -14.80
N ARG A 12 22.59 7.86 -13.54
CA ARG A 12 22.15 8.89 -12.59
C ARG A 12 22.21 10.30 -13.16
N ASP A 13 23.31 10.65 -13.79
CA ASP A 13 23.51 11.99 -14.39
C ASP A 13 22.51 12.26 -15.53
N ALA A 14 22.12 11.24 -16.28
CA ALA A 14 21.14 11.37 -17.34
C ALA A 14 19.72 11.62 -16.79
N PHE A 15 19.34 10.95 -15.67
CA PHE A 15 18.09 11.26 -14.99
C PHE A 15 18.07 12.70 -14.44
N LEU A 16 19.15 13.13 -13.80
CA LEU A 16 19.28 14.50 -13.28
C LEU A 16 19.23 15.54 -14.40
N ALA A 17 19.93 15.30 -15.51
CA ALA A 17 19.91 16.18 -16.69
C ALA A 17 18.53 16.25 -17.35
N ALA A 18 17.73 15.17 -17.29
CA ALA A 18 16.34 15.15 -17.72
C ALA A 18 15.38 15.79 -16.70
N GLY A 19 15.87 16.31 -15.57
CA GLY A 19 15.11 17.03 -14.55
C GLY A 19 14.33 16.14 -13.57
N TYR A 20 14.78 14.91 -13.34
CA TYR A 20 14.18 14.04 -12.33
C TYR A 20 14.79 14.29 -10.94
N HIS A 21 13.94 14.38 -9.93
CA HIS A 21 14.31 14.22 -8.53
C HIS A 21 14.45 12.73 -8.22
N LEU A 22 15.57 12.34 -7.64
CA LEU A 22 15.90 10.94 -7.34
C LEU A 22 15.85 10.69 -5.83
N PRO A 23 15.64 9.42 -5.38
CA PRO A 23 15.86 9.06 -3.99
C PRO A 23 17.28 9.43 -3.53
N GLU A 24 17.39 10.00 -2.32
CA GLU A 24 18.65 10.46 -1.73
C GLU A 24 19.11 9.59 -0.56
N PHE A 25 18.29 8.64 -0.12
CA PHE A 25 18.62 7.69 0.93
C PHE A 25 19.39 6.46 0.38
N ASP A 26 20.08 5.75 1.25
CA ASP A 26 20.71 4.47 0.93
C ASP A 26 19.66 3.38 0.77
N TYR A 27 19.37 3.02 -0.49
CA TYR A 27 18.32 2.07 -0.83
C TYR A 27 18.57 0.68 -0.21
N ASP A 28 19.79 0.16 -0.28
CA ASP A 28 20.11 -1.19 0.19
C ASP A 28 19.94 -1.31 1.69
N THR A 29 20.37 -0.30 2.44
CA THR A 29 20.18 -0.23 3.89
C THR A 29 18.70 -0.14 4.25
N VAL A 30 17.94 0.74 3.60
CA VAL A 30 16.49 0.91 3.87
C VAL A 30 15.72 -0.35 3.48
N HIS A 31 16.07 -0.98 2.34
CA HIS A 31 15.45 -2.25 1.93
C HIS A 31 15.69 -3.35 2.96
N LYS A 32 16.93 -3.55 3.38
CA LYS A 32 17.28 -4.53 4.42
C LYS A 32 16.50 -4.28 5.71
N ASN A 33 16.52 -3.04 6.20
CA ASN A 33 15.80 -2.67 7.42
C ASN A 33 14.30 -2.96 7.28
N THR A 34 13.70 -2.66 6.13
CA THR A 34 12.26 -2.88 5.88
C THR A 34 11.91 -4.36 5.88
N VAL A 35 12.75 -5.21 5.28
CA VAL A 35 12.52 -6.66 5.23
C VAL A 35 12.66 -7.29 6.61
N GLU A 36 13.66 -6.88 7.39
CA GLU A 36 13.96 -7.42 8.72
C GLU A 36 13.01 -6.85 9.80
N HIS A 37 12.69 -5.56 9.70
CA HIS A 37 11.92 -4.80 10.67
C HIS A 37 10.82 -3.97 10.00
N PRO A 38 9.80 -4.57 9.38
CA PRO A 38 8.73 -3.83 8.70
C PRO A 38 7.95 -2.96 9.69
N HIS A 39 7.82 -1.66 9.40
CA HIS A 39 7.02 -0.74 10.22
C HIS A 39 5.66 -0.44 9.61
N TRP A 40 5.58 -0.39 8.29
CA TRP A 40 4.37 0.03 7.59
C TRP A 40 4.09 -0.82 6.37
N ILE A 41 2.94 -1.50 6.37
CA ILE A 41 2.37 -2.17 5.20
C ILE A 41 1.16 -1.39 4.69
N HIS A 42 1.04 -1.23 3.39
CA HIS A 42 -0.11 -0.57 2.75
C HIS A 42 -0.87 -1.52 1.84
N PHE A 43 -2.19 -1.57 2.01
CA PHE A 43 -3.12 -2.37 1.23
C PHE A 43 -3.79 -1.51 0.16
N GLY A 44 -3.50 -1.83 -1.12
CA GLY A 44 -3.92 -1.08 -2.30
C GLY A 44 -2.74 -0.43 -3.02
N ALA A 45 -2.34 -0.99 -4.16
CA ALA A 45 -1.15 -0.57 -4.91
C ALA A 45 -1.44 0.48 -5.99
N GLY A 46 -2.54 1.23 -5.85
CA GLY A 46 -3.02 2.19 -6.83
C GLY A 46 -2.21 3.48 -6.92
N ASN A 47 -2.65 4.37 -7.82
CA ASN A 47 -1.95 5.64 -8.10
C ASN A 47 -1.85 6.55 -6.88
N ILE A 48 -2.89 6.60 -6.03
CA ILE A 48 -2.86 7.49 -4.85
C ILE A 48 -1.79 7.06 -3.86
N PHE A 49 -1.63 5.77 -3.62
CA PHE A 49 -0.59 5.26 -2.74
C PHE A 49 0.81 5.63 -3.25
N ARG A 50 1.09 5.35 -4.53
CA ARG A 50 2.41 5.64 -5.14
C ARG A 50 2.72 7.14 -5.21
N ALA A 51 1.72 7.95 -5.55
CA ALA A 51 1.90 9.40 -5.74
C ALA A 51 1.88 10.20 -4.44
N PHE A 52 1.30 9.67 -3.37
CA PHE A 52 1.13 10.41 -2.13
C PHE A 52 1.83 9.74 -0.96
N GLN A 53 1.32 8.64 -0.42
CA GLN A 53 1.91 8.02 0.77
C GLN A 53 3.37 7.62 0.55
N ALA A 54 3.66 7.01 -0.61
CA ALA A 54 5.04 6.63 -0.93
C ALA A 54 5.96 7.84 -1.12
N ASN A 55 5.46 8.93 -1.73
CA ASN A 55 6.25 10.15 -1.87
C ASN A 55 6.48 10.84 -0.51
N VAL A 56 5.50 10.85 0.39
CA VAL A 56 5.68 11.35 1.76
C VAL A 56 6.73 10.53 2.51
N ALA A 57 6.65 9.20 2.43
CA ALA A 57 7.64 8.32 3.03
C ALA A 57 9.05 8.55 2.45
N GLN A 58 9.17 8.75 1.13
CA GLN A 58 10.44 9.09 0.50
C GLN A 58 11.05 10.38 1.05
N ASN A 59 10.24 11.42 1.23
CA ASN A 59 10.73 12.68 1.79
C ASN A 59 11.25 12.49 3.24
N LEU A 60 10.60 11.64 4.02
CA LEU A 60 11.04 11.31 5.37
C LEU A 60 12.31 10.44 5.37
N LEU A 61 12.46 9.52 4.41
CA LEU A 61 13.69 8.76 4.20
C LEU A 61 14.84 9.67 3.77
N ASN A 62 14.62 10.56 2.80
CA ASN A 62 15.63 11.53 2.34
C ASN A 62 16.10 12.46 3.47
N SER A 63 15.23 12.81 4.40
CA SER A 63 15.56 13.63 5.57
C SER A 63 16.16 12.84 6.75
N GLY A 64 16.25 11.51 6.64
CA GLY A 64 16.77 10.64 7.70
C GLY A 64 15.83 10.48 8.91
N VAL A 65 14.55 10.86 8.79
CA VAL A 65 13.53 10.66 9.83
C VAL A 65 13.05 9.22 9.87
N LEU A 66 12.96 8.57 8.70
CA LEU A 66 12.68 7.13 8.60
C LEU A 66 13.94 6.38 8.19
N ASP A 67 14.05 5.14 8.62
CA ASP A 67 15.08 4.16 8.26
C ASP A 67 14.51 2.90 7.62
N THR A 68 13.17 2.79 7.53
CA THR A 68 12.42 1.75 6.84
C THR A 68 11.50 2.36 5.79
N GLY A 69 11.35 1.70 4.66
CA GLY A 69 10.38 2.07 3.63
C GLY A 69 9.03 1.40 3.82
N LEU A 70 8.26 1.35 2.74
CA LEU A 70 6.91 0.82 2.71
C LEU A 70 6.87 -0.58 2.08
N ILE A 71 5.90 -1.38 2.53
CA ILE A 71 5.53 -2.63 1.87
C ILE A 71 4.15 -2.43 1.24
N ALA A 72 4.01 -2.74 -0.05
CA ALA A 72 2.74 -2.70 -0.76
C ALA A 72 2.10 -4.09 -0.81
N ALA A 73 0.79 -4.19 -0.58
CA ALA A 73 0.01 -5.40 -0.76
C ALA A 73 -1.22 -5.12 -1.63
N GLU A 74 -1.44 -5.90 -2.70
CA GLU A 74 -2.56 -5.72 -3.62
C GLU A 74 -3.44 -6.95 -3.69
N GLY A 75 -4.74 -6.77 -3.55
CA GLY A 75 -5.70 -7.88 -3.47
C GLY A 75 -6.79 -7.90 -4.53
N TYR A 76 -6.81 -6.94 -5.46
CA TYR A 76 -7.75 -6.87 -6.58
C TYR A 76 -7.08 -6.98 -7.93
N ASP A 77 -6.17 -6.04 -8.23
CA ASP A 77 -5.43 -5.98 -9.50
C ASP A 77 -4.02 -6.55 -9.30
N TYR A 78 -3.91 -7.87 -9.28
CA TYR A 78 -2.61 -8.55 -9.15
C TYR A 78 -1.64 -8.18 -10.27
N GLU A 79 -2.17 -7.84 -11.46
CA GLU A 79 -1.36 -7.43 -12.59
C GLU A 79 -0.55 -6.16 -12.33
N ILE A 80 -1.01 -5.30 -11.43
CA ILE A 80 -0.25 -4.08 -11.10
C ILE A 80 1.07 -4.43 -10.43
N ILE A 81 1.08 -5.43 -9.56
CA ILE A 81 2.32 -5.92 -8.92
C ILE A 81 3.25 -6.52 -9.95
N GLU A 82 2.72 -7.43 -10.79
CA GLU A 82 3.53 -8.18 -11.76
C GLU A 82 4.05 -7.31 -12.91
N LYS A 83 3.27 -6.29 -13.34
CA LYS A 83 3.54 -5.51 -14.56
C LYS A 83 4.04 -4.10 -14.29
N SER A 84 3.88 -3.57 -13.06
CA SER A 84 4.22 -2.18 -12.75
C SER A 84 5.18 -2.03 -11.58
N TYR A 85 5.15 -2.93 -10.61
CA TYR A 85 6.06 -2.86 -9.46
C TYR A 85 7.33 -3.67 -9.71
N ARG A 86 7.22 -4.98 -9.85
CA ARG A 86 8.36 -5.91 -9.97
C ARG A 86 9.29 -5.61 -11.15
N PRO A 87 8.79 -5.35 -12.38
CA PRO A 87 9.67 -5.03 -13.50
C PRO A 87 10.46 -3.73 -13.36
N HIS A 88 10.06 -2.89 -12.40
CA HIS A 88 10.67 -1.60 -12.14
C HIS A 88 11.26 -1.50 -10.73
N ASP A 89 11.62 -2.62 -10.11
CA ASP A 89 12.19 -2.67 -8.75
C ASP A 89 11.37 -1.85 -7.73
N ASN A 90 10.02 -1.90 -7.84
CA ASN A 90 9.04 -1.12 -7.08
C ASN A 90 9.14 0.41 -7.27
N LEU A 91 9.95 0.90 -8.19
CA LEU A 91 10.06 2.32 -8.51
C LEU A 91 8.82 2.82 -9.26
N SER A 92 8.48 4.07 -9.06
CA SER A 92 7.45 4.74 -9.84
C SER A 92 7.85 6.17 -10.21
N ILE A 93 7.27 6.70 -11.28
CA ILE A 93 7.44 8.09 -11.68
C ILE A 93 6.24 8.88 -11.18
N LEU A 94 6.49 9.90 -10.38
CA LEU A 94 5.49 10.89 -9.99
C LEU A 94 5.67 12.13 -10.86
N ALA A 95 4.68 12.44 -11.70
CA ALA A 95 4.59 13.69 -12.43
C ALA A 95 3.63 14.65 -11.72
N THR A 96 4.17 15.72 -11.13
CA THR A 96 3.39 16.74 -10.44
C THR A 96 3.15 17.94 -11.35
N LEU A 97 1.89 18.18 -11.72
CA LEU A 97 1.50 19.34 -12.53
C LEU A 97 1.34 20.56 -11.63
N LYS A 98 2.18 21.56 -11.81
CA LYS A 98 2.15 22.82 -11.07
C LYS A 98 1.19 23.85 -11.71
N ALA A 99 0.81 24.86 -10.92
CA ALA A 99 -0.09 25.92 -11.36
C ALA A 99 0.48 26.80 -12.49
N ASP A 100 1.80 26.84 -12.61
CA ASP A 100 2.53 27.55 -13.68
C ASP A 100 2.69 26.72 -14.97
N ASN A 101 2.01 25.59 -15.07
CA ASN A 101 2.09 24.59 -16.13
C ASN A 101 3.46 23.86 -16.23
N THR A 102 4.33 24.00 -15.27
CA THR A 102 5.53 23.17 -15.20
C THR A 102 5.18 21.76 -14.65
N VAL A 103 5.97 20.78 -15.03
CA VAL A 103 5.83 19.40 -14.56
C VAL A 103 7.09 19.05 -13.78
N GLU A 104 6.92 18.77 -12.50
CA GLU A 104 7.97 18.23 -11.67
C GLU A 104 7.96 16.70 -11.77
N LYS A 105 9.11 16.11 -11.98
CA LYS A 105 9.28 14.66 -12.16
C LYS A 105 10.08 14.09 -10.98
N THR A 106 9.50 13.14 -10.26
CA THR A 106 10.15 12.50 -9.12
C THR A 106 10.16 10.99 -9.31
N ILE A 107 11.31 10.35 -9.15
CA ILE A 107 11.39 8.90 -9.01
C ILE A 107 11.10 8.57 -7.55
N VAL A 108 9.99 7.88 -7.32
CA VAL A 108 9.60 7.40 -5.99
C VAL A 108 10.13 5.98 -5.82
N GLY A 109 11.03 5.81 -4.84
CA GLY A 109 11.70 4.55 -4.53
C GLY A 109 11.54 4.10 -3.07
N SER A 110 10.55 4.63 -2.34
CA SER A 110 10.32 4.30 -0.93
C SER A 110 9.57 2.98 -0.71
N ILE A 111 9.07 2.34 -1.77
CA ILE A 111 8.39 1.04 -1.67
C ILE A 111 9.45 -0.04 -1.83
N MET A 112 9.74 -0.76 -0.74
CA MET A 112 10.83 -1.74 -0.69
C MET A 112 10.39 -3.14 -1.07
N GLU A 113 9.12 -3.47 -0.85
CA GLU A 113 8.56 -4.79 -1.13
C GLU A 113 7.14 -4.65 -1.69
N SER A 114 6.76 -5.52 -2.64
CA SER A 114 5.40 -5.56 -3.19
C SER A 114 4.90 -7.00 -3.23
N LEU A 115 3.71 -7.22 -2.68
CA LEU A 115 3.13 -8.54 -2.45
C LEU A 115 1.70 -8.63 -3.00
N ILE A 116 1.33 -9.82 -3.40
CA ILE A 116 -0.05 -10.15 -3.80
C ILE A 116 -0.81 -10.67 -2.59
N LEU A 117 -1.91 -10.02 -2.24
CA LEU A 117 -2.81 -10.45 -1.17
C LEU A 117 -3.76 -11.54 -1.71
N ASP A 118 -3.25 -12.75 -1.85
CA ASP A 118 -4.02 -13.91 -2.25
C ASP A 118 -3.75 -15.10 -1.32
N SER A 119 -4.77 -15.53 -0.58
CA SER A 119 -4.68 -16.66 0.34
C SER A 119 -4.37 -18.01 -0.35
N LYS A 120 -4.57 -18.08 -1.68
CA LYS A 120 -4.24 -19.26 -2.51
C LYS A 120 -2.79 -19.26 -2.99
N ASN A 121 -2.11 -18.12 -2.93
CA ASN A 121 -0.69 -18.01 -3.22
C ASN A 121 0.11 -18.18 -1.92
N GLU A 122 0.51 -19.42 -1.62
CA GLU A 122 1.16 -19.75 -0.35
C GLU A 122 2.43 -18.94 -0.07
N ALA A 123 3.26 -18.69 -1.08
CA ALA A 123 4.52 -17.97 -0.90
C ALA A 123 4.29 -16.50 -0.49
N GLU A 124 3.43 -15.81 -1.22
CA GLU A 124 3.09 -14.41 -0.96
C GLU A 124 2.35 -14.27 0.38
N TYR A 125 1.40 -15.16 0.63
CA TYR A 125 0.61 -15.10 1.85
C TYR A 125 1.41 -15.50 3.10
N ALA A 126 2.36 -16.41 2.97
CA ALA A 126 3.32 -16.72 4.04
C ALA A 126 4.17 -15.49 4.40
N ARG A 127 4.66 -14.75 3.40
CA ARG A 127 5.40 -13.51 3.64
C ARG A 127 4.54 -12.46 4.34
N LEU A 128 3.29 -12.28 3.92
CA LEU A 128 2.35 -11.37 4.60
C LEU A 128 2.13 -11.78 6.06
N ARG A 129 2.01 -13.08 6.34
CA ARG A 129 1.91 -13.59 7.71
C ARG A 129 3.18 -13.31 8.53
N GLU A 130 4.37 -13.45 7.94
CA GLU A 130 5.63 -13.10 8.62
C GLU A 130 5.68 -11.61 9.00
N ILE A 131 5.26 -10.73 8.10
CA ILE A 131 5.16 -9.28 8.36
C ILE A 131 4.23 -9.02 9.55
N PHE A 132 3.04 -9.65 9.58
CA PHE A 132 2.09 -9.45 10.67
C PHE A 132 2.53 -10.09 12.01
N LYS A 133 3.40 -11.09 11.99
CA LYS A 133 4.04 -11.65 13.19
C LYS A 133 5.15 -10.74 13.74
N ASN A 134 5.72 -9.89 12.89
CA ASN A 134 6.86 -9.08 13.29
C ASN A 134 6.46 -8.02 14.33
N PRO A 135 7.14 -7.93 15.47
CA PRO A 135 6.82 -6.95 16.51
C PRO A 135 7.07 -5.51 16.07
N SER A 136 7.93 -5.28 15.08
CA SER A 136 8.21 -3.92 14.57
C SER A 136 7.05 -3.33 13.79
N LEU A 137 6.11 -4.13 13.25
CA LEU A 137 5.00 -3.64 12.46
C LEU A 137 4.08 -2.76 13.31
N GLN A 138 3.95 -1.50 12.92
CA GLN A 138 3.19 -0.47 13.63
C GLN A 138 1.86 -0.17 12.98
N MET A 139 1.85 -0.17 11.63
CA MET A 139 0.72 0.33 10.87
C MET A 139 0.42 -0.54 9.66
N ALA A 140 -0.87 -0.85 9.48
CA ALA A 140 -1.45 -1.34 8.24
C ALA A 140 -2.41 -0.29 7.69
N SER A 141 -2.12 0.29 6.54
CA SER A 141 -2.95 1.32 5.94
C SER A 141 -3.63 0.86 4.65
N PHE A 142 -4.70 1.56 4.24
CA PHE A 142 -5.60 1.10 3.19
C PHE A 142 -6.00 2.23 2.24
N THR A 143 -5.90 1.97 0.93
CA THR A 143 -6.58 2.73 -0.13
C THR A 143 -7.30 1.75 -1.06
N ILE A 144 -8.45 1.27 -0.61
CA ILE A 144 -9.25 0.23 -1.27
C ILE A 144 -10.62 0.73 -1.75
N THR A 145 -10.81 2.05 -1.69
CA THR A 145 -12.06 2.76 -1.94
C THR A 145 -13.15 2.46 -0.89
N GLU A 146 -14.12 3.36 -0.76
CA GLU A 146 -15.23 3.19 0.19
C GLU A 146 -15.96 1.84 0.02
N LYS A 147 -16.07 1.37 -1.22
CA LYS A 147 -16.71 0.08 -1.51
C LYS A 147 -15.94 -1.13 -0.98
N GLY A 148 -14.62 -0.99 -0.82
CA GLY A 148 -13.75 -2.05 -0.30
C GLY A 148 -14.05 -2.43 1.15
N TYR A 149 -14.67 -1.54 1.92
CA TYR A 149 -15.06 -1.80 3.32
C TYR A 149 -16.42 -2.47 3.46
N ALA A 150 -17.22 -2.54 2.37
CA ALA A 150 -18.55 -3.12 2.46
C ALA A 150 -18.50 -4.66 2.59
N THR A 151 -19.17 -5.19 3.60
CA THR A 151 -19.36 -6.64 3.79
C THR A 151 -20.70 -7.13 3.22
N ALA A 152 -21.64 -6.22 2.99
CA ALA A 152 -22.99 -6.52 2.50
C ALA A 152 -23.44 -5.47 1.46
N ASN A 153 -24.45 -5.82 0.69
CA ASN A 153 -25.11 -4.93 -0.24
C ASN A 153 -26.08 -3.97 0.47
N ALA A 154 -26.72 -3.06 -0.28
CA ALA A 154 -27.67 -2.08 0.27
C ALA A 154 -28.92 -2.70 0.91
N LYS A 155 -29.21 -3.99 0.68
CA LYS A 155 -30.31 -4.73 1.31
C LYS A 155 -29.89 -5.42 2.61
N GLY A 156 -28.60 -5.34 3.00
CA GLY A 156 -28.06 -6.04 4.16
C GLY A 156 -27.68 -7.51 3.90
N GLU A 157 -27.69 -7.96 2.63
CA GLU A 157 -27.27 -9.30 2.25
C GLU A 157 -25.76 -9.34 2.11
N PHE A 158 -25.06 -10.24 2.81
CA PHE A 158 -23.61 -10.39 2.71
C PHE A 158 -23.18 -10.77 1.30
N PHE A 159 -22.04 -10.24 0.85
CA PHE A 159 -21.45 -10.69 -0.40
C PHE A 159 -21.07 -12.17 -0.31
N PRO A 160 -21.20 -12.97 -1.40
CA PRO A 160 -21.00 -14.42 -1.34
C PRO A 160 -19.64 -14.84 -0.75
N ALA A 161 -18.56 -14.15 -1.11
CA ALA A 161 -17.23 -14.44 -0.57
C ALA A 161 -17.13 -14.10 0.93
N VAL A 162 -17.78 -13.02 1.39
CA VAL A 162 -17.82 -12.63 2.81
C VAL A 162 -18.61 -13.65 3.61
N ALA A 163 -19.79 -14.06 3.13
CA ALA A 163 -20.61 -15.08 3.80
C ALA A 163 -19.85 -16.42 3.92
N ALA A 164 -19.17 -16.82 2.84
CA ALA A 164 -18.35 -18.03 2.85
C ALA A 164 -17.19 -17.93 3.86
N ASP A 165 -16.51 -16.78 3.94
CA ASP A 165 -15.40 -16.58 4.88
C ASP A 165 -15.89 -16.55 6.33
N PHE A 166 -17.08 -16.03 6.62
CA PHE A 166 -17.69 -16.08 7.96
C PHE A 166 -17.89 -17.52 8.45
N GLU A 167 -18.19 -18.44 7.52
CA GLU A 167 -18.42 -19.86 7.83
C GLU A 167 -17.12 -20.68 7.86
N LYS A 168 -16.13 -20.33 7.02
CA LYS A 168 -14.89 -21.12 6.85
C LYS A 168 -13.75 -20.70 7.78
N GLY A 169 -13.75 -19.45 8.26
CA GLY A 169 -12.72 -18.95 9.18
C GLY A 169 -11.47 -18.40 8.50
N PRO A 170 -10.39 -18.21 9.27
CA PRO A 170 -9.21 -17.44 8.86
C PRO A 170 -8.19 -18.21 8.01
N GLU A 171 -8.34 -19.50 7.75
CA GLU A 171 -7.26 -20.28 7.11
C GLU A 171 -7.01 -19.88 5.65
N ALA A 172 -8.06 -19.78 4.84
CA ALA A 172 -7.97 -19.48 3.41
C ALA A 172 -9.13 -18.59 2.93
N PRO A 173 -9.28 -17.37 3.48
CA PRO A 173 -10.38 -16.48 3.12
C PRO A 173 -10.27 -16.01 1.66
N GLU A 174 -11.43 -15.83 1.02
CA GLU A 174 -11.53 -15.41 -0.37
C GLU A 174 -11.76 -13.90 -0.52
N SER A 175 -12.55 -13.30 0.41
CA SER A 175 -12.82 -11.87 0.37
C SER A 175 -11.60 -11.04 0.76
N TYR A 176 -11.55 -9.81 0.24
CA TYR A 176 -10.43 -8.91 0.52
C TYR A 176 -10.22 -8.71 2.03
N LEU A 177 -11.28 -8.29 2.72
CA LEU A 177 -11.21 -8.05 4.16
C LEU A 177 -11.05 -9.33 4.97
N GLY A 178 -11.59 -10.45 4.52
CA GLY A 178 -11.34 -11.75 5.14
C GLY A 178 -9.85 -12.08 5.16
N LYS A 179 -9.13 -11.83 4.05
CA LYS A 179 -7.67 -12.00 3.97
C LYS A 179 -6.94 -11.07 4.95
N VAL A 180 -7.34 -9.81 5.03
CA VAL A 180 -6.73 -8.83 5.97
C VAL A 180 -6.97 -9.24 7.42
N VAL A 181 -8.20 -9.64 7.77
CA VAL A 181 -8.54 -10.06 9.14
C VAL A 181 -7.83 -11.38 9.52
N SER A 182 -7.60 -12.28 8.56
CA SER A 182 -6.77 -13.47 8.77
C SER A 182 -5.32 -13.12 9.13
N LEU A 183 -4.76 -12.08 8.50
CA LEU A 183 -3.43 -11.57 8.87
C LEU A 183 -3.46 -10.94 10.28
N LEU A 184 -4.50 -10.21 10.62
CA LEU A 184 -4.68 -9.66 11.96
C LEU A 184 -4.85 -10.78 13.02
N TYR A 185 -5.56 -11.86 12.69
CA TYR A 185 -5.64 -13.05 13.52
C TYR A 185 -4.27 -13.72 13.71
N THR A 186 -3.46 -13.78 12.64
CA THR A 186 -2.06 -14.22 12.74
C THR A 186 -1.26 -13.39 13.76
N ARG A 187 -1.45 -12.07 13.76
CA ARG A 187 -0.82 -11.17 14.74
C ARG A 187 -1.30 -11.44 16.17
N TYR A 188 -2.60 -11.68 16.35
CA TYR A 188 -3.18 -12.03 17.63
C TYR A 188 -2.55 -13.31 18.20
N THR A 189 -2.50 -14.40 17.42
CA THR A 189 -1.94 -15.69 17.85
C THR A 189 -0.43 -15.65 18.11
N HIS A 190 0.26 -14.60 17.63
CA HIS A 190 1.70 -14.38 17.83
C HIS A 190 2.00 -13.28 18.86
N GLY A 191 1.21 -13.22 19.92
CA GLY A 191 1.47 -12.35 21.07
C GLY A 191 0.53 -11.17 21.22
N ALA A 192 -0.55 -11.11 20.42
CA ALA A 192 -1.55 -10.03 20.45
C ALA A 192 -0.88 -8.63 20.43
N LEU A 193 0.08 -8.49 19.50
CA LEU A 193 0.91 -7.27 19.37
C LEU A 193 0.05 -6.10 18.88
N PRO A 194 0.31 -4.86 19.35
CA PRO A 194 -0.46 -3.69 18.96
C PRO A 194 -0.23 -3.30 17.49
N ILE A 195 -1.27 -2.74 16.85
CA ILE A 195 -1.24 -2.26 15.46
C ILE A 195 -2.29 -1.16 15.23
N ALA A 196 -1.95 -0.15 14.43
CA ALA A 196 -2.91 0.80 13.89
C ALA A 196 -3.38 0.35 12.50
N MET A 197 -4.70 0.22 12.32
CA MET A 197 -5.38 -0.09 11.06
C MET A 197 -5.96 1.20 10.49
N VAL A 198 -5.31 1.78 9.47
CA VAL A 198 -5.56 3.16 9.05
C VAL A 198 -6.18 3.20 7.67
N SER A 199 -7.48 3.45 7.57
CA SER A 199 -8.08 3.79 6.28
C SER A 199 -7.55 5.13 5.78
N MET A 200 -7.01 5.16 4.57
CA MET A 200 -6.55 6.37 3.89
C MET A 200 -7.40 6.68 2.65
N ASP A 201 -8.64 6.20 2.65
CA ASP A 201 -9.62 6.53 1.62
C ASP A 201 -10.34 7.84 1.94
N ASN A 202 -10.60 8.64 0.92
CA ASN A 202 -11.33 9.90 1.07
C ASN A 202 -12.83 9.64 1.22
N CYS A 203 -13.23 9.17 2.38
CA CYS A 203 -14.63 8.98 2.75
C CYS A 203 -14.85 9.36 4.23
N SER A 204 -16.06 9.83 4.53
CA SER A 204 -16.41 10.23 5.90
C SER A 204 -16.33 9.04 6.85
N HIS A 205 -15.76 9.28 8.05
CA HIS A 205 -15.63 8.27 9.12
C HIS A 205 -14.92 6.99 8.62
N ASN A 206 -13.83 7.18 7.90
CA ASN A 206 -13.13 6.09 7.23
C ASN A 206 -12.58 5.03 8.20
N GLY A 207 -12.09 5.44 9.37
CA GLY A 207 -11.67 4.52 10.43
C GLY A 207 -12.81 3.66 10.97
N ASP A 208 -14.00 4.27 11.17
CA ASP A 208 -15.20 3.52 11.64
C ASP A 208 -15.67 2.49 10.63
N LYS A 209 -15.59 2.78 9.33
CA LYS A 209 -15.93 1.83 8.27
C LYS A 209 -14.99 0.63 8.26
N LEU A 210 -13.68 0.88 8.40
CA LEU A 210 -12.70 -0.18 8.50
C LEU A 210 -12.91 -1.01 9.78
N TYR A 211 -13.12 -0.35 10.93
CA TYR A 211 -13.42 -1.04 12.18
C TYR A 211 -14.65 -1.92 12.06
N ALA A 212 -15.77 -1.38 11.55
CA ALA A 212 -17.01 -2.15 11.41
C ALA A 212 -16.83 -3.42 10.57
N ALA A 213 -16.06 -3.30 9.49
CA ALA A 213 -15.77 -4.44 8.62
C ALA A 213 -14.87 -5.47 9.30
N VAL A 214 -13.77 -5.06 9.94
CA VAL A 214 -12.86 -5.97 10.68
C VAL A 214 -13.57 -6.65 11.83
N ASN A 215 -14.36 -5.88 12.60
CA ASN A 215 -15.14 -6.40 13.74
C ASN A 215 -16.21 -7.41 13.30
N ALA A 216 -16.82 -7.24 12.12
CA ALA A 216 -17.80 -8.18 11.58
C ALA A 216 -17.18 -9.58 11.37
N PHE A 217 -15.97 -9.65 10.79
CA PHE A 217 -15.23 -10.91 10.63
C PHE A 217 -14.82 -11.50 11.98
N ALA A 218 -14.21 -10.69 12.86
CA ALA A 218 -13.78 -11.16 14.18
C ALA A 218 -14.95 -11.72 14.98
N LYS A 219 -16.11 -11.03 14.95
CA LYS A 219 -17.33 -11.49 15.62
C LYS A 219 -17.87 -12.79 14.99
N ALA A 220 -18.00 -12.86 13.68
CA ALA A 220 -18.54 -14.04 13.00
C ALA A 220 -17.63 -15.28 13.28
N TRP A 221 -16.33 -15.14 13.19
CA TRP A 221 -15.40 -16.24 13.46
C TRP A 221 -15.41 -16.68 14.92
N THR A 222 -15.54 -15.73 15.86
CA THR A 222 -15.66 -16.04 17.30
C THR A 222 -16.99 -16.74 17.61
N ASP A 223 -18.10 -16.20 17.10
CA ASP A 223 -19.45 -16.77 17.35
C ASP A 223 -19.58 -18.18 16.76
N ASN A 224 -18.93 -18.45 15.64
CA ASN A 224 -18.91 -19.77 15.00
C ASN A 224 -17.83 -20.72 15.59
N GLY A 225 -17.07 -20.29 16.59
CA GLY A 225 -16.04 -21.11 17.22
C GLY A 225 -14.86 -21.46 16.32
N LEU A 226 -14.58 -20.62 15.30
CA LEU A 226 -13.50 -20.81 14.31
C LEU A 226 -12.16 -20.20 14.78
N VAL A 227 -12.22 -19.32 15.78
CA VAL A 227 -11.08 -18.67 16.42
C VAL A 227 -11.31 -18.65 17.94
N GLU A 228 -10.23 -18.39 18.70
CA GLU A 228 -10.32 -18.23 20.15
C GLU A 228 -11.16 -17.00 20.52
N ALA A 229 -11.96 -17.11 21.59
CA ALA A 229 -12.84 -16.03 22.06
C ALA A 229 -12.11 -14.72 22.36
N GLY A 230 -10.82 -14.77 22.70
CA GLY A 230 -9.98 -13.60 22.93
C GLY A 230 -9.69 -12.75 21.68
N PHE A 231 -9.87 -13.29 20.47
CA PHE A 231 -9.59 -12.54 19.25
C PHE A 231 -10.56 -11.35 19.06
N LEU A 232 -11.86 -11.53 19.31
CA LEU A 232 -12.81 -10.43 19.28
C LEU A 232 -12.46 -9.36 20.33
N GLY A 233 -12.03 -9.79 21.52
CA GLY A 233 -11.54 -8.89 22.57
C GLY A 233 -10.32 -8.08 22.11
N TYR A 234 -9.34 -8.71 21.45
CA TYR A 234 -8.17 -8.07 20.91
C TYR A 234 -8.53 -6.99 19.88
N VAL A 235 -9.43 -7.28 18.94
CA VAL A 235 -9.88 -6.30 17.91
C VAL A 235 -10.56 -5.09 18.54
N ASN A 236 -11.25 -5.27 19.68
CA ASN A 236 -12.01 -4.23 20.37
C ASN A 236 -11.19 -3.52 21.48
N ASP A 237 -9.98 -3.96 21.75
CA ASP A 237 -9.08 -3.32 22.72
C ASP A 237 -8.29 -2.20 22.04
N GLN A 238 -8.64 -0.97 22.30
CA GLN A 238 -7.98 0.21 21.73
C GLN A 238 -6.51 0.35 22.12
N THR A 239 -6.04 -0.36 23.15
CA THR A 239 -4.60 -0.44 23.46
C THR A 239 -3.87 -1.44 22.56
N LYS A 240 -4.60 -2.24 21.78
CA LYS A 240 -4.08 -3.26 20.87
C LYS A 240 -4.34 -2.96 19.41
N VAL A 241 -5.60 -2.73 19.03
CA VAL A 241 -5.95 -2.42 17.64
C VAL A 241 -6.71 -1.11 17.60
N THR A 242 -6.14 -0.14 16.88
CA THR A 242 -6.77 1.16 16.70
C THR A 242 -7.19 1.37 15.24
N PHE A 243 -8.21 2.19 15.04
CA PHE A 243 -8.75 2.54 13.73
C PHE A 243 -8.85 4.07 13.60
N PRO A 244 -7.70 4.76 13.59
CA PRO A 244 -7.69 6.22 13.53
C PRO A 244 -8.28 6.72 12.22
N TRP A 245 -8.98 7.84 12.28
CA TRP A 245 -9.46 8.52 11.09
C TRP A 245 -8.31 9.20 10.39
N SER A 246 -8.39 9.28 9.08
CA SER A 246 -7.45 10.05 8.28
C SER A 246 -8.19 11.00 7.35
N MET A 247 -7.47 12.03 6.92
CA MET A 247 -7.92 12.93 5.86
C MET A 247 -6.85 13.03 4.79
N ILE A 248 -7.26 12.75 3.55
CA ILE A 248 -6.43 12.85 2.36
C ILE A 248 -7.09 13.80 1.37
N ASP A 249 -6.45 14.93 1.09
CA ASP A 249 -6.86 15.87 0.05
C ASP A 249 -5.88 15.78 -1.13
N LYS A 250 -5.91 14.65 -1.84
CA LYS A 250 -5.07 14.41 -3.01
C LYS A 250 -5.89 13.85 -4.17
N ILE A 251 -5.69 14.41 -5.35
CA ILE A 251 -6.27 13.90 -6.59
C ILE A 251 -5.14 13.35 -7.45
N THR A 252 -5.25 12.07 -7.78
CA THR A 252 -4.30 11.36 -8.65
C THR A 252 -5.04 10.84 -9.89
N PRO A 253 -5.30 11.69 -10.89
CA PRO A 253 -5.95 11.26 -12.12
C PRO A 253 -5.05 10.27 -12.88
N ARG A 254 -5.64 9.56 -13.83
CA ARG A 254 -4.84 8.79 -14.78
C ARG A 254 -3.94 9.76 -15.56
N PRO A 255 -2.69 9.35 -15.90
CA PRO A 255 -1.80 10.14 -16.71
C PRO A 255 -2.48 10.56 -18.02
N ASP A 256 -2.32 11.80 -18.40
CA ASP A 256 -2.82 12.27 -19.70
C ASP A 256 -1.77 12.07 -20.82
N ALA A 257 -2.22 12.07 -22.06
CA ALA A 257 -1.37 11.82 -23.22
C ALA A 257 -0.21 12.82 -23.37
N LYS A 258 -0.33 14.04 -22.83
CA LYS A 258 0.74 15.04 -22.88
C LYS A 258 1.89 14.69 -21.94
N VAL A 259 1.55 14.24 -20.73
CA VAL A 259 2.55 13.78 -19.76
C VAL A 259 3.23 12.51 -20.28
N GLU A 260 2.47 11.60 -20.88
CA GLU A 260 3.04 10.40 -21.50
C GLU A 260 4.00 10.76 -22.65
N ALA A 261 3.63 11.71 -23.51
CA ALA A 261 4.48 12.17 -24.63
C ALA A 261 5.78 12.83 -24.12
N MET A 262 5.67 13.68 -23.09
CA MET A 262 6.84 14.32 -22.46
C MET A 262 7.82 13.28 -21.89
N LEU A 263 7.33 12.28 -21.18
CA LEU A 263 8.19 11.22 -20.63
C LEU A 263 8.80 10.33 -21.73
N ALA A 264 8.12 10.16 -22.86
CA ALA A 264 8.66 9.46 -24.01
C ALA A 264 9.85 10.19 -24.65
N GLU A 265 9.86 11.52 -24.59
CA GLU A 265 11.01 12.35 -25.05
C GLU A 265 12.25 12.17 -24.14
N ASP A 266 12.06 11.92 -22.86
CA ASP A 266 13.13 11.65 -21.89
C ASP A 266 13.83 10.30 -22.15
N HIS A 267 13.35 9.51 -23.11
CA HIS A 267 13.90 8.21 -23.48
C HIS A 267 13.94 7.16 -22.35
N ILE A 268 13.08 7.26 -21.35
CA ILE A 268 12.91 6.24 -20.34
C ILE A 268 12.15 5.05 -20.97
N GLY A 269 12.70 3.84 -20.83
CA GLY A 269 12.08 2.61 -21.34
C GLY A 269 12.42 2.26 -22.79
N ARG A 270 13.51 2.79 -23.36
CA ARG A 270 13.97 2.46 -24.72
C ARG A 270 15.00 1.34 -24.77
N SER A 271 14.66 0.13 -24.40
CA SER A 271 15.41 -1.04 -24.86
C SER A 271 14.50 -2.05 -25.58
N GLY A 272 14.63 -2.08 -26.88
CA GLY A 272 14.38 -3.24 -27.77
C GLY A 272 12.94 -3.68 -28.07
N CYS A 273 11.90 -3.32 -27.30
CA CYS A 273 10.53 -3.76 -27.55
C CYS A 273 9.51 -2.63 -27.32
N ARG A 274 9.37 -1.78 -28.32
CA ARG A 274 8.63 -0.50 -28.24
C ARG A 274 7.16 -0.58 -27.78
N SER A 275 6.46 -1.67 -27.96
CA SER A 275 5.00 -1.72 -27.68
C SER A 275 4.65 -2.27 -26.30
N TYR A 276 5.41 -3.20 -25.78
CA TYR A 276 5.14 -3.86 -24.51
C TYR A 276 5.62 -3.02 -23.31
N PHE A 277 6.85 -2.49 -23.40
CA PHE A 277 7.46 -1.67 -22.35
C PHE A 277 6.76 -0.31 -22.15
N GLN A 278 6.39 0.39 -23.24
CA GLN A 278 5.66 1.66 -23.11
C GLN A 278 4.36 1.51 -22.33
N LYS A 279 3.54 0.48 -22.65
CA LYS A 279 2.25 0.28 -21.99
C LYS A 279 2.38 -0.02 -20.49
N HIS A 280 3.48 -0.64 -20.06
CA HIS A 280 3.74 -0.98 -18.66
C HIS A 280 4.43 0.16 -17.90
N LEU A 281 5.33 0.91 -18.54
CA LEU A 281 5.92 2.12 -17.96
C LEU A 281 4.83 3.13 -17.56
N TYR A 282 3.82 3.32 -18.39
CA TYR A 282 2.69 4.21 -18.06
C TYR A 282 1.87 3.73 -16.86
N ARG A 283 1.85 2.44 -16.57
CA ARG A 283 1.25 1.93 -15.32
C ARG A 283 2.05 2.30 -14.08
N SER A 284 3.35 2.54 -14.21
CA SER A 284 4.24 3.01 -13.13
C SER A 284 4.28 4.53 -12.99
N LEU A 285 3.59 5.26 -13.91
CA LEU A 285 3.44 6.70 -13.85
C LEU A 285 2.23 7.10 -13.00
N CYS A 286 2.47 7.95 -12.03
CA CYS A 286 1.43 8.61 -11.25
C CYS A 286 1.42 10.10 -11.56
N GLN A 287 0.24 10.65 -11.81
CA GLN A 287 0.06 12.08 -12.05
C GLN A 287 -0.65 12.73 -10.88
N CYS A 288 -0.22 13.92 -10.49
CA CYS A 288 -0.82 14.69 -9.43
C CYS A 288 -0.97 16.17 -9.84
N ARG A 289 -2.06 16.80 -9.41
CA ARG A 289 -2.36 18.22 -9.69
C ARG A 289 -2.13 19.15 -8.51
N LYS A 290 -1.87 18.62 -7.32
CA LYS A 290 -1.64 19.39 -6.09
C LYS A 290 -0.44 18.79 -5.35
N ASN A 291 0.46 19.62 -4.87
CA ASN A 291 1.39 19.22 -3.84
C ASN A 291 0.61 19.15 -2.53
N ALA A 292 0.28 17.95 -2.07
CA ALA A 292 -0.08 17.76 -0.67
C ALA A 292 1.22 17.63 0.11
N GLU A 293 1.40 18.52 1.07
CA GLU A 293 2.62 18.57 1.89
C GLU A 293 2.48 17.73 3.17
N TYR A 294 1.27 17.24 3.47
CA TYR A 294 0.99 16.50 4.70
C TYR A 294 -0.14 15.49 4.52
N LEU A 295 -0.06 14.43 5.31
CA LEU A 295 -1.11 13.46 5.58
C LEU A 295 -1.56 13.70 7.02
N VAL A 296 -2.86 13.90 7.23
CA VAL A 296 -3.43 14.04 8.58
C VAL A 296 -4.01 12.70 9.00
N ILE A 297 -3.55 12.19 10.12
CA ILE A 297 -4.07 10.99 10.78
C ILE A 297 -4.42 11.38 12.20
N GLU A 298 -5.55 10.90 12.71
CA GLU A 298 -5.95 11.07 14.11
C GLU A 298 -4.87 10.48 15.04
N ASP A 299 -4.57 11.19 16.13
CA ASP A 299 -3.63 10.71 17.15
C ASP A 299 -4.33 9.68 18.06
N ALA A 300 -4.60 8.51 17.51
CA ALA A 300 -5.26 7.38 18.15
C ALA A 300 -4.53 6.08 17.86
N PHE A 301 -3.19 6.10 17.99
CA PHE A 301 -2.37 4.90 17.84
C PHE A 301 -2.31 4.15 19.18
N SER A 302 -2.28 2.81 19.08
CA SER A 302 -2.07 1.96 20.25
C SER A 302 -0.70 2.26 20.90
N GLU A 303 -0.68 2.43 22.21
CA GLU A 303 0.56 2.57 22.97
C GLU A 303 1.41 1.29 22.87
N ARG A 304 2.73 1.49 22.81
CA ARG A 304 3.73 0.42 22.75
C ARG A 304 4.40 0.18 24.06
#